data_900f2443a65eba5174b038ed7a1ec3d7
#
_entry.id   900f2443a65eba5174b038ed7a1ec3d7
#
_cell.length_a   1.000
_cell.length_b   1.000
_cell.length_c   1.000
_cell.angle_alpha   90.00
_cell.angle_beta   90.00
_cell.angle_gamma   90.00
#
_symmetry.space_group_name_H-M   'P 1'
#
loop_
_entity.id
_entity.type
_entity.pdbx_description
1 polymer ?
#
loop_
_entity_poly.entity_id
_entity_poly.type
_entity_poly.pdbx_seq_one_letter_code
_entity_poly.pdbx_strand_id
1 'polypeptide(L)'
;MKILVFGAGVLGCNLARNLFRAGKDVTLLARGNRANEIKSGGLKIKDKFSPRVSVSRIPVATELKPEDSYDVIFVVVRYTQIESVLDALRSNRTKNIVFVGNNIRAKALAELLPEKNVMFAFALSAGHRESDRVASIDLKKITIGQLRNAGSNEKLIREIFSGTKYRVVDR
;
A
#
# COMPACT_ATOMS: atom_id res chain seq x y z
N MET A 1 -3.78 -3.06 -14.38
CA MET A 1 -4.23 -2.39 -13.12
C MET A 1 -3.07 -1.57 -12.59
N LYS A 2 -3.30 -0.26 -12.43
CA LYS A 2 -2.32 0.73 -11.97
C LYS A 2 -2.52 1.00 -10.48
N ILE A 3 -1.53 0.74 -9.66
CA ILE A 3 -1.63 0.75 -8.20
C ILE A 3 -0.63 1.74 -7.61
N LEU A 4 -1.10 2.63 -6.73
CA LEU A 4 -0.21 3.42 -5.89
C LEU A 4 -0.13 2.81 -4.49
N VAL A 5 1.08 2.61 -4.00
CA VAL A 5 1.33 2.34 -2.58
C VAL A 5 1.87 3.62 -1.94
N PHE A 6 1.04 4.29 -1.18
CA PHE A 6 1.36 5.56 -0.53
C PHE A 6 2.00 5.30 0.83
N GLY A 7 3.31 5.28 0.87
CA GLY A 7 4.12 5.08 2.08
C GLY A 7 5.14 3.94 1.95
N ALA A 8 6.42 4.29 2.07
CA ALA A 8 7.56 3.38 1.93
C ALA A 8 8.09 2.87 3.28
N GLY A 9 7.19 2.61 4.24
CA GLY A 9 7.47 1.89 5.47
C GLY A 9 7.57 0.38 5.25
N VAL A 10 7.70 -0.40 6.33
CA VAL A 10 7.83 -1.87 6.26
C VAL A 10 6.66 -2.51 5.53
N LEU A 11 5.43 -2.21 5.94
CA LEU A 11 4.21 -2.77 5.34
C LEU A 11 4.06 -2.36 3.88
N GLY A 12 4.25 -1.06 3.56
CA GLY A 12 4.13 -0.55 2.20
C GLY A 12 5.19 -1.13 1.26
N CYS A 13 6.43 -1.27 1.73
CA CYS A 13 7.49 -1.89 0.95
C CYS A 13 7.20 -3.36 0.63
N ASN A 14 6.72 -4.15 1.61
CA ASN A 14 6.35 -5.55 1.39
C ASN A 14 5.17 -5.66 0.42
N LEU A 15 4.13 -4.84 0.60
CA LEU A 15 2.96 -4.82 -0.28
C LEU A 15 3.36 -4.45 -1.72
N ALA A 16 4.11 -3.35 -1.90
CA ALA A 16 4.56 -2.91 -3.20
C ALA A 16 5.41 -3.96 -3.92
N ARG A 17 6.38 -4.58 -3.21
CA ARG A 17 7.20 -5.67 -3.76
C ARG A 17 6.34 -6.85 -4.23
N ASN A 18 5.39 -7.29 -3.42
CA ASN A 18 4.61 -8.48 -3.74
C ASN A 18 3.65 -8.24 -4.91
N LEU A 19 3.02 -7.07 -4.98
CA LEU A 19 2.18 -6.67 -6.12
C LEU A 19 3.02 -6.52 -7.40
N PHE A 20 4.17 -5.85 -7.32
CA PHE A 20 5.08 -5.67 -8.46
C PHE A 20 5.58 -7.01 -9.00
N ARG A 21 5.94 -7.96 -8.14
CA ARG A 21 6.36 -9.32 -8.54
C ARG A 21 5.24 -10.15 -9.16
N ALA A 22 4.00 -9.82 -8.86
CA ALA A 22 2.83 -10.42 -9.51
C ALA A 22 2.48 -9.76 -10.86
N GLY A 23 3.35 -8.86 -11.37
CA GLY A 23 3.16 -8.20 -12.65
C GLY A 23 2.19 -7.03 -12.63
N LYS A 24 1.85 -6.48 -11.45
CA LYS A 24 1.01 -5.28 -11.37
C LYS A 24 1.83 -4.03 -11.69
N ASP A 25 1.19 -3.02 -12.28
CA ASP A 25 1.76 -1.70 -12.51
C ASP A 25 1.74 -0.92 -11.18
N VAL A 26 2.84 -1.01 -10.43
CA VAL A 26 2.95 -0.46 -9.06
C VAL A 26 3.86 0.75 -9.06
N THR A 27 3.37 1.84 -8.48
CA THR A 27 4.17 3.00 -8.09
C THR A 27 4.24 3.05 -6.56
N LEU A 28 5.43 3.25 -6.01
CA LEU A 28 5.64 3.44 -4.57
C LEU A 28 5.84 4.93 -4.27
N LEU A 29 4.97 5.52 -3.44
CA LEU A 29 5.17 6.89 -3.00
C LEU A 29 6.07 6.93 -1.77
N ALA A 30 7.21 7.60 -1.93
CA ALA A 30 8.20 7.82 -0.88
C ALA A 30 8.68 9.27 -0.90
N ARG A 31 9.08 9.80 0.24
CA ARG A 31 9.54 11.20 0.38
C ARG A 31 11.00 11.28 0.81
N GLY A 32 11.63 12.43 0.53
CA GLY A 32 12.99 12.76 0.99
C GLY A 32 14.03 11.69 0.62
N ASN A 33 14.98 11.45 1.50
CA ASN A 33 16.08 10.51 1.28
C ASN A 33 15.60 9.11 0.90
N ARG A 34 14.44 8.66 1.44
CA ARG A 34 13.90 7.34 1.13
C ARG A 34 13.51 7.19 -0.36
N ALA A 35 12.98 8.24 -0.95
CA ALA A 35 12.67 8.24 -2.38
C ALA A 35 13.96 8.11 -3.21
N ASN A 36 15.01 8.85 -2.85
CA ASN A 36 16.30 8.84 -3.55
C ASN A 36 16.99 7.47 -3.45
N GLU A 37 17.00 6.87 -2.24
CA GLU A 37 17.54 5.52 -2.00
C GLU A 37 16.87 4.47 -2.90
N ILE A 38 15.53 4.50 -2.98
CA ILE A 38 14.78 3.51 -3.77
C ILE A 38 14.94 3.77 -5.27
N LYS A 39 14.96 5.05 -5.70
CA LYS A 39 15.18 5.40 -7.11
C LYS A 39 16.54 4.95 -7.61
N SER A 40 17.61 5.14 -6.82
CA SER A 40 18.97 4.78 -7.22
C SER A 40 19.27 3.29 -7.08
N GLY A 41 18.94 2.69 -5.92
CA GLY A 41 19.32 1.31 -5.56
C GLY A 41 18.21 0.27 -5.73
N GLY A 42 17.00 0.67 -6.06
CA GLY A 42 15.82 -0.18 -6.02
C GLY A 42 15.31 -0.43 -4.59
N LEU A 43 14.09 -0.95 -4.49
CA LEU A 43 13.52 -1.36 -3.21
C LEU A 43 14.18 -2.65 -2.74
N LYS A 44 14.99 -2.57 -1.68
CA LYS A 44 15.69 -3.71 -1.08
C LYS A 44 14.93 -4.24 0.14
N ILE A 45 14.65 -5.54 0.15
CA ILE A 45 14.00 -6.21 1.29
C ILE A 45 14.75 -7.49 1.64
N LYS A 46 15.14 -7.59 2.92
CA LYS A 46 15.64 -8.82 3.55
C LYS A 46 14.47 -9.48 4.27
N ASP A 47 13.93 -10.51 3.67
CA ASP A 47 12.90 -11.33 4.30
C ASP A 47 13.56 -12.35 5.23
N LYS A 48 13.04 -12.51 6.45
CA LYS A 48 13.57 -13.48 7.44
C LYS A 48 13.60 -14.92 6.91
N PHE A 49 12.62 -15.24 6.06
CA PHE A 49 12.51 -16.59 5.47
C PHE A 49 13.31 -16.76 4.16
N SER A 50 14.14 -15.79 3.82
CA SER A 50 14.98 -15.85 2.62
C SER A 50 16.45 -15.57 2.95
N PRO A 51 17.39 -16.38 2.46
CA PRO A 51 18.82 -16.09 2.65
C PRO A 51 19.29 -14.86 1.86
N ARG A 52 18.53 -14.46 0.84
CA ARG A 52 18.93 -13.39 -0.09
C ARG A 52 18.15 -12.10 0.14
N VAL A 53 18.81 -10.96 -0.08
CA VAL A 53 18.15 -9.66 -0.18
C VAL A 53 17.47 -9.57 -1.55
N SER A 54 16.19 -9.26 -1.56
CA SER A 54 15.48 -9.01 -2.80
C SER A 54 15.59 -7.55 -3.21
N VAL A 55 15.81 -7.30 -4.49
CA VAL A 55 15.82 -5.95 -5.07
C VAL A 55 14.70 -5.86 -6.10
N SER A 56 13.89 -4.82 -6.03
CA SER A 56 12.80 -4.55 -6.97
C SER A 56 12.89 -3.11 -7.46
N ARG A 57 12.93 -2.89 -8.77
CA ARG A 57 13.00 -1.57 -9.39
C ARG A 57 11.59 -1.03 -9.65
N ILE A 58 10.93 -0.68 -8.55
CA ILE A 58 9.56 -0.14 -8.58
C ILE A 58 9.65 1.37 -8.86
N PRO A 59 8.83 1.91 -9.80
CA PRO A 59 8.68 3.35 -9.98
C PRO A 59 8.37 4.08 -8.66
N VAL A 60 9.01 5.23 -8.45
CA VAL A 60 8.86 6.02 -7.21
C VAL A 60 8.31 7.39 -7.52
N ALA A 61 7.15 7.71 -6.94
CA ALA A 61 6.60 9.05 -6.86
C ALA A 61 6.98 9.71 -5.53
N THR A 62 7.09 11.04 -5.52
CA THR A 62 7.37 11.83 -4.31
C THR A 62 6.14 12.55 -3.77
N GLU A 63 5.13 12.70 -4.61
CA GLU A 63 3.84 13.34 -4.31
C GLU A 63 2.71 12.62 -5.05
N LEU A 64 1.48 12.84 -4.61
CA LEU A 64 0.25 12.43 -5.29
C LEU A 64 -0.41 13.70 -5.83
N LYS A 65 -0.42 13.86 -7.16
CA LYS A 65 -1.02 15.03 -7.81
C LYS A 65 -2.53 14.82 -8.04
N PRO A 66 -3.32 15.89 -8.11
CA PRO A 66 -4.76 15.79 -8.38
C PRO A 66 -5.08 15.07 -9.69
N GLU A 67 -4.28 15.29 -10.74
CA GLU A 67 -4.44 14.72 -12.06
C GLU A 67 -3.96 13.28 -12.20
N ASP A 68 -3.17 12.76 -11.24
CA ASP A 68 -2.76 11.37 -11.25
C ASP A 68 -3.99 10.45 -11.14
N SER A 69 -3.97 9.34 -11.85
CA SER A 69 -5.04 8.36 -11.82
C SER A 69 -4.51 6.96 -11.62
N TYR A 70 -5.04 6.29 -10.61
CA TYR A 70 -4.77 4.90 -10.28
C TYR A 70 -6.09 4.13 -10.19
N ASP A 71 -6.04 2.83 -10.38
CA ASP A 71 -7.22 1.97 -10.13
C ASP A 71 -7.47 1.84 -8.61
N VAL A 72 -6.39 1.86 -7.82
CA VAL A 72 -6.45 1.83 -6.35
C VAL A 72 -5.22 2.50 -5.72
N ILE A 73 -5.43 3.18 -4.59
CA ILE A 73 -4.37 3.71 -3.72
C ILE A 73 -4.39 2.96 -2.39
N PHE A 74 -3.29 2.30 -2.06
CA PHE A 74 -3.04 1.76 -0.72
C PHE A 74 -2.35 2.82 0.14
N VAL A 75 -3.01 3.30 1.17
CA VAL A 75 -2.47 4.28 2.14
C VAL A 75 -1.83 3.53 3.28
N VAL A 76 -0.50 3.49 3.32
CA VAL A 76 0.31 2.70 4.26
C VAL A 76 1.21 3.64 5.05
N VAL A 77 0.58 4.52 5.82
CA VAL A 77 1.24 5.50 6.67
C VAL A 77 0.91 5.22 8.14
N ARG A 78 1.68 5.81 9.06
CA ARG A 78 1.35 5.72 10.48
C ARG A 78 0.02 6.42 10.74
N TYR A 79 -0.74 5.92 11.71
CA TYR A 79 -2.03 6.52 12.11
C TYR A 79 -1.93 8.04 12.32
N THR A 80 -0.88 8.51 12.99
CA THR A 80 -0.61 9.94 13.23
C THR A 80 -0.33 10.76 11.98
N GLN A 81 -0.10 10.12 10.85
CA GLN A 81 0.19 10.78 9.56
C GLN A 81 -1.02 10.81 8.62
N ILE A 82 -2.11 10.12 8.97
CA ILE A 82 -3.28 10.00 8.08
C ILE A 82 -3.85 11.38 7.73
N GLU A 83 -4.01 12.26 8.72
CA GLU A 83 -4.58 13.60 8.50
C GLU A 83 -3.78 14.39 7.47
N SER A 84 -2.45 14.28 7.49
CA SER A 84 -1.56 15.00 6.54
C SER A 84 -1.66 14.54 5.10
N VAL A 85 -2.35 13.43 4.82
CA VAL A 85 -2.50 12.90 3.46
C VAL A 85 -3.94 13.00 2.93
N LEU A 86 -4.91 13.37 3.79
CA LEU A 86 -6.33 13.40 3.41
C LEU A 86 -6.62 14.37 2.27
N ASP A 87 -6.02 15.56 2.26
CA ASP A 87 -6.27 16.57 1.22
C ASP A 87 -5.76 16.09 -0.15
N ALA A 88 -4.60 15.45 -0.19
CA ALA A 88 -4.10 14.84 -1.41
C ALA A 88 -5.02 13.70 -1.91
N LEU A 89 -5.58 12.90 -0.99
CA LEU A 89 -6.52 11.83 -1.35
C LEU A 89 -7.87 12.39 -1.82
N ARG A 90 -8.36 13.48 -1.23
CA ARG A 90 -9.63 14.14 -1.65
C ARG A 90 -9.51 14.70 -3.06
N SER A 91 -8.44 15.47 -3.33
CA SER A 91 -8.23 16.16 -4.61
C SER A 91 -7.87 15.22 -5.75
N ASN A 92 -7.28 14.05 -5.46
CA ASN A 92 -6.88 13.10 -6.48
C ASN A 92 -8.09 12.38 -7.12
N ARG A 93 -7.99 12.04 -8.41
CA ARG A 93 -9.08 11.42 -9.19
C ARG A 93 -9.39 9.97 -8.83
N THR A 94 -8.45 9.25 -8.22
CA THR A 94 -8.64 7.85 -7.87
C THR A 94 -9.80 7.65 -6.91
N LYS A 95 -10.67 6.71 -7.20
CA LYS A 95 -11.86 6.44 -6.38
C LYS A 95 -11.63 5.41 -5.29
N ASN A 96 -10.84 4.38 -5.53
CA ASN A 96 -10.63 3.29 -4.60
C ASN A 96 -9.45 3.58 -3.67
N ILE A 97 -9.71 3.69 -2.38
CA ILE A 97 -8.71 3.97 -1.34
C ILE A 97 -8.73 2.84 -0.32
N VAL A 98 -7.58 2.25 -0.05
CA VAL A 98 -7.41 1.19 0.96
C VAL A 98 -6.45 1.67 2.05
N PHE A 99 -6.95 1.93 3.24
CA PHE A 99 -6.10 2.21 4.40
C PHE A 99 -5.56 0.90 4.97
N VAL A 100 -4.23 0.78 5.07
CA VAL A 100 -3.55 -0.43 5.57
C VAL A 100 -2.93 -0.16 6.92
N GLY A 101 -3.36 -0.90 7.95
CA GLY A 101 -2.85 -0.80 9.31
C GLY A 101 -3.94 -0.89 10.37
N ASN A 102 -3.61 -0.53 11.60
CA ASN A 102 -4.57 -0.46 12.71
C ASN A 102 -5.43 0.79 12.59
N ASN A 103 -6.60 0.65 11.97
CA ASN A 103 -7.51 1.77 11.71
C ASN A 103 -8.59 1.85 12.79
N ILE A 104 -8.23 2.33 13.98
CA ILE A 104 -9.17 2.45 15.13
C ILE A 104 -10.30 3.46 14.89
N ARG A 105 -10.17 4.37 13.91
CA ARG A 105 -11.17 5.36 13.53
C ARG A 105 -11.65 5.17 12.10
N ALA A 106 -11.81 3.91 11.67
CA ALA A 106 -12.18 3.56 10.29
C ALA A 106 -13.46 4.28 9.82
N LYS A 107 -14.51 4.33 10.66
CA LYS A 107 -15.77 5.02 10.34
C LYS A 107 -15.54 6.51 10.05
N ALA A 108 -14.82 7.21 10.92
CA ALA A 108 -14.52 8.63 10.74
C ALA A 108 -13.69 8.88 9.47
N LEU A 109 -12.72 8.01 9.16
CA LEU A 109 -11.93 8.12 7.93
C LEU A 109 -12.79 7.95 6.67
N ALA A 110 -13.74 7.03 6.68
CA ALA A 110 -14.67 6.86 5.56
C ALA A 110 -15.59 8.08 5.38
N GLU A 111 -16.00 8.72 6.47
CA GLU A 111 -16.82 9.95 6.44
C GLU A 111 -16.02 11.16 5.92
N LEU A 112 -14.71 11.22 6.16
CA LEU A 112 -13.83 12.29 5.65
C LEU A 112 -13.56 12.21 4.15
N LEU A 113 -13.88 11.08 3.50
CA LEU A 113 -13.68 10.83 2.07
C LEU A 113 -14.99 10.35 1.40
N PRO A 114 -16.07 11.14 1.45
CA PRO A 114 -17.41 10.69 1.04
C PRO A 114 -17.49 10.32 -0.45
N GLU A 115 -16.67 10.96 -1.29
CA GLU A 115 -16.62 10.72 -2.73
C GLU A 115 -15.75 9.51 -3.13
N LYS A 116 -15.14 8.83 -2.16
CA LYS A 116 -14.24 7.71 -2.37
C LYS A 116 -14.87 6.39 -1.91
N ASN A 117 -14.48 5.32 -2.59
CA ASN A 117 -14.72 3.97 -2.14
C ASN A 117 -13.61 3.58 -1.16
N VAL A 118 -13.90 3.68 0.14
CA VAL A 118 -12.92 3.48 1.21
C VAL A 118 -13.00 2.07 1.75
N MET A 119 -11.89 1.38 1.67
CA MET A 119 -11.67 0.05 2.25
C MET A 119 -10.60 0.11 3.33
N PHE A 120 -10.59 -0.89 4.19
CA PHE A 120 -9.60 -1.03 5.25
C PHE A 120 -8.93 -2.39 5.17
N ALA A 121 -7.62 -2.43 5.36
CA ALA A 121 -6.87 -3.66 5.31
C ALA A 121 -5.90 -3.78 6.49
N PHE A 122 -5.65 -5.02 6.89
CA PHE A 122 -4.65 -5.38 7.87
C PHE A 122 -3.72 -6.45 7.28
N ALA A 123 -2.44 -6.10 7.09
CA ALA A 123 -1.44 -7.01 6.57
C ALA A 123 -0.59 -7.58 7.71
N LEU A 124 -0.43 -8.90 7.73
CA LEU A 124 0.43 -9.59 8.69
C LEU A 124 1.89 -9.55 8.24
N SER A 125 2.53 -8.45 8.53
CA SER A 125 3.94 -8.22 8.25
C SER A 125 4.53 -7.38 9.37
N ALA A 126 5.73 -7.70 9.80
CA ALA A 126 6.48 -6.97 10.83
C ALA A 126 7.92 -6.77 10.37
N GLY A 127 8.60 -5.81 10.96
CA GLY A 127 10.00 -5.55 10.65
C GLY A 127 10.43 -4.14 11.01
N HIS A 128 11.62 -3.82 10.55
CA HIS A 128 12.22 -2.50 10.75
C HIS A 128 12.98 -2.07 9.50
N ARG A 129 13.29 -0.81 9.44
CA ARG A 129 14.13 -0.26 8.41
C ARG A 129 15.59 -0.30 8.88
N GLU A 130 16.45 -0.88 8.08
CA GLU A 130 17.89 -0.75 8.15
C GLU A 130 18.36 0.42 7.27
N SER A 131 19.66 0.68 7.18
CA SER A 131 20.19 1.83 6.44
C SER A 131 19.68 1.91 4.99
N ASP A 132 19.82 0.83 4.23
CA ASP A 132 19.51 0.78 2.78
C ASP A 132 18.38 -0.16 2.41
N ARG A 133 17.81 -0.89 3.39
CA ARG A 133 16.83 -1.94 3.16
C ARG A 133 15.75 -2.01 4.24
N VAL A 134 14.75 -2.81 3.99
CA VAL A 134 13.77 -3.25 4.98
C VAL A 134 14.13 -4.68 5.39
N ALA A 135 14.29 -4.92 6.69
CA ALA A 135 14.33 -6.25 7.27
C ALA A 135 12.94 -6.61 7.78
N SER A 136 12.35 -7.70 7.28
CA SER A 136 10.96 -8.00 7.60
C SER A 136 10.65 -9.50 7.69
N ILE A 137 9.54 -9.79 8.38
CA ILE A 137 8.81 -11.04 8.32
C ILE A 137 7.49 -10.72 7.62
N ASP A 138 7.25 -11.30 6.46
CA ASP A 138 6.02 -11.09 5.71
C ASP A 138 5.28 -12.43 5.56
N LEU A 139 4.21 -12.60 6.34
CA LEU A 139 3.40 -13.81 6.34
C LEU A 139 2.47 -13.91 5.12
N LYS A 140 2.48 -12.91 4.26
CA LYS A 140 1.66 -12.84 3.04
C LYS A 140 0.19 -13.12 3.29
N LYS A 141 -0.32 -12.59 4.41
CA LYS A 141 -1.73 -12.64 4.76
C LYS A 141 -2.24 -11.22 4.90
N ILE A 142 -3.34 -10.92 4.23
CA ILE A 142 -4.02 -9.63 4.31
C ILE A 142 -5.51 -9.86 4.52
N THR A 143 -6.07 -9.19 5.52
CA THR A 143 -7.52 -9.07 5.68
C THR A 143 -7.92 -7.73 5.12
N ILE A 144 -8.93 -7.68 4.26
CA ILE A 144 -9.43 -6.47 3.63
C ILE A 144 -10.95 -6.48 3.71
N GLY A 145 -11.53 -5.31 3.88
CA GLY A 145 -12.98 -5.16 3.94
C GLY A 145 -13.41 -3.71 3.89
N GLN A 146 -14.71 -3.49 3.95
CA GLN A 146 -15.30 -2.16 3.93
C GLN A 146 -16.45 -2.06 4.93
N LEU A 147 -16.74 -0.82 5.38
CA LEU A 147 -17.77 -0.56 6.38
C LEU A 147 -19.19 -0.46 5.78
N ARG A 148 -19.29 -0.24 4.46
CA ARG A 148 -20.55 -0.10 3.75
C ARG A 148 -20.52 -1.00 2.52
N ASN A 149 -21.70 -1.55 2.14
CA ASN A 149 -21.85 -2.40 0.95
C ASN A 149 -20.86 -3.57 0.89
N ALA A 150 -20.77 -4.34 1.98
CA ALA A 150 -19.92 -5.52 2.05
C ALA A 150 -20.13 -6.40 0.80
N GLY A 151 -19.02 -6.88 0.22
CA GLY A 151 -19.03 -7.71 -1.00
C GLY A 151 -19.01 -6.92 -2.32
N SER A 152 -19.31 -5.61 -2.36
CA SER A 152 -19.29 -4.83 -3.62
C SER A 152 -17.91 -4.72 -4.26
N ASN A 153 -16.84 -4.90 -3.49
CA ASN A 153 -15.45 -4.80 -3.94
C ASN A 153 -14.76 -6.16 -4.18
N GLU A 154 -15.47 -7.28 -4.06
CA GLU A 154 -14.90 -8.62 -4.19
C GLU A 154 -14.11 -8.79 -5.50
N LYS A 155 -14.71 -8.37 -6.62
CA LYS A 155 -14.04 -8.43 -7.94
C LYS A 155 -12.76 -7.60 -7.97
N LEU A 156 -12.80 -6.37 -7.45
CA LEU A 156 -11.64 -5.48 -7.38
C LEU A 156 -10.54 -6.09 -6.50
N ILE A 157 -10.89 -6.58 -5.31
CA ILE A 157 -9.95 -7.21 -4.38
C ILE A 157 -9.30 -8.44 -5.03
N ARG A 158 -10.09 -9.30 -5.67
CA ARG A 158 -9.60 -10.49 -6.39
C ARG A 158 -8.65 -10.11 -7.51
N GLU A 159 -8.95 -9.06 -8.28
CA GLU A 159 -8.10 -8.57 -9.36
C GLU A 159 -6.78 -7.98 -8.83
N ILE A 160 -6.82 -7.17 -7.77
CA ILE A 160 -5.63 -6.60 -7.12
C ILE A 160 -4.64 -7.71 -6.72
N PHE A 161 -5.13 -8.73 -6.04
CA PHE A 161 -4.27 -9.77 -5.45
C PHE A 161 -4.06 -10.99 -6.35
N SER A 162 -4.64 -11.03 -7.55
CA SER A 162 -4.41 -12.12 -8.52
C SER A 162 -2.92 -12.22 -8.88
N GLY A 163 -2.39 -13.44 -8.91
CA GLY A 163 -0.97 -13.71 -9.18
C GLY A 163 -0.03 -13.44 -8.01
N THR A 164 -0.52 -12.86 -6.90
CA THR A 164 0.27 -12.69 -5.68
C THR A 164 0.28 -13.97 -4.84
N LYS A 165 1.22 -14.02 -3.88
CA LYS A 165 1.22 -15.09 -2.83
C LYS A 165 0.41 -14.69 -1.60
N TYR A 166 -0.39 -13.61 -1.66
CA TYR A 166 -1.21 -13.21 -0.53
C TYR A 166 -2.39 -14.17 -0.32
N ARG A 167 -2.54 -14.63 0.91
CA ARG A 167 -3.81 -15.17 1.39
C ARG A 167 -4.72 -14.01 1.77
N VAL A 168 -5.70 -13.72 0.96
CA VAL A 168 -6.67 -12.64 1.18
C VAL A 168 -7.86 -13.17 1.94
N VAL A 169 -8.26 -12.42 2.99
CA VAL A 169 -9.50 -12.67 3.74
C VAL A 169 -10.37 -11.43 3.53
N ASP A 170 -11.45 -11.58 2.77
CA ASP A 170 -12.44 -10.54 2.55
C ASP A 170 -13.48 -10.55 3.68
N ARG A 171 -13.89 -9.35 4.19
CA ARG A 171 -14.86 -9.18 5.30
C ARG A 171 -15.74 -7.95 5.13
#